data_5fd681a3bad178afb8a592d0d102ad8a
#
_entry.id   5fd681a3bad178afb8a592d0d102ad8a
#
_cell.length_a   1.000
_cell.length_b   1.000
_cell.length_c   1.000
_cell.angle_alpha   90.00
_cell.angle_beta   90.00
_cell.angle_gamma   90.00
#
_symmetry.space_group_name_H-M   'P 1'
#
loop_
_entity.id
_entity.type
_entity.pdbx_description
1 polymer ?
#
loop_
_entity_poly.entity_id
_entity_poly.type
_entity_poly.pdbx_seq_one_letter_code
_entity_poly.pdbx_strand_id
1 'polypeptide(L)'
;MNHRFQYYGLHKPKRFFGAARNIENGGSLTIIATALIDTGSKMDEVIFEEFKGTGNMELQLDRNLSNKRIFPAVNITASSTRRDDLLLDKTTLDRMWILRKYLADMNPIEAMDFVKDRLEKTRDNDEFLMSMNS
;
A
#
# COMPACT_ATOMS: atom_id res chain seq x y z
N MET A 1 -8.96 8.68 -31.00
CA MET A 1 -7.73 9.16 -30.36
C MET A 1 -6.91 7.94 -29.95
N ASN A 2 -5.74 7.80 -30.51
CA ASN A 2 -4.99 6.54 -30.57
C ASN A 2 -4.42 6.16 -29.20
N HIS A 3 -4.94 5.11 -28.58
CA HIS A 3 -4.43 4.53 -27.32
C HIS A 3 -2.92 4.18 -27.34
N ARG A 4 -2.34 4.01 -28.51
CA ARG A 4 -0.90 3.74 -28.69
C ARG A 4 0.02 4.88 -28.26
N PHE A 5 -0.39 6.14 -28.43
CA PHE A 5 0.44 7.30 -28.06
C PHE A 5 0.53 7.55 -26.55
N GLN A 6 -0.47 7.15 -25.77
CA GLN A 6 -0.47 7.28 -24.33
C GLN A 6 0.54 6.33 -23.65
N TYR A 7 0.74 5.14 -24.19
CA TYR A 7 1.71 4.17 -23.65
C TYR A 7 3.17 4.62 -23.80
N TYR A 8 3.51 5.27 -24.90
CA TYR A 8 4.90 5.73 -25.12
C TYR A 8 5.30 6.88 -24.18
N GLY A 9 4.37 7.76 -23.79
CA GLY A 9 4.65 8.88 -22.89
C GLY A 9 5.03 8.47 -21.48
N LEU A 10 4.56 7.31 -21.01
CA LEU A 10 4.83 6.78 -19.66
C LEU A 10 6.06 5.86 -19.59
N HIS A 11 6.69 5.55 -20.73
CA HIS A 11 7.79 4.60 -20.78
C HIS A 11 9.01 5.05 -19.96
N LYS A 12 9.40 6.32 -20.07
CA LYS A 12 10.53 6.88 -19.31
C LYS A 12 10.24 6.96 -17.81
N PRO A 13 9.11 7.55 -17.35
CA PRO A 13 8.73 7.54 -15.94
C PRO A 13 8.65 6.13 -15.34
N LYS A 14 8.11 5.17 -16.08
CA LYS A 14 8.02 3.77 -15.65
C LYS A 14 9.40 3.12 -15.49
N ARG A 15 10.32 3.35 -16.43
CA ARG A 15 11.70 2.88 -16.35
C ARG A 15 12.44 3.53 -15.18
N PHE A 16 12.24 4.81 -14.96
CA PHE A 16 12.79 5.51 -13.80
C PHE A 16 12.27 4.92 -12.49
N PHE A 17 10.97 4.72 -12.37
CA PHE A 17 10.36 4.10 -11.19
C PHE A 17 10.84 2.66 -10.97
N GLY A 18 11.03 1.91 -12.05
CA GLY A 18 11.59 0.54 -12.00
C GLY A 18 13.08 0.47 -11.68
N ALA A 19 13.77 1.60 -11.52
CA ALA A 19 15.19 1.64 -11.15
C ALA A 19 15.46 1.39 -9.66
N ALA A 20 14.43 1.41 -8.80
CA ALA A 20 14.55 1.12 -7.37
C ALA A 20 15.13 -0.28 -7.16
N ARG A 21 16.19 -0.37 -6.36
CA ARG A 21 16.92 -1.63 -6.14
C ARG A 21 17.91 -1.57 -4.98
N ASN A 22 18.30 -2.74 -4.50
CA ASN A 22 19.52 -2.87 -3.74
C ASN A 22 20.72 -2.91 -4.71
N ILE A 23 21.76 -2.15 -4.39
CA ILE A 23 22.97 -2.04 -5.20
C ILE A 23 23.98 -3.05 -4.69
N GLU A 24 24.54 -3.86 -5.60
CA GLU A 24 25.59 -4.81 -5.26
C GLU A 24 26.84 -4.05 -4.75
N ASN A 25 27.36 -4.46 -3.60
CA ASN A 25 28.47 -3.80 -2.90
C ASN A 25 28.25 -2.31 -2.58
N GLY A 26 26.97 -1.90 -2.48
CA GLY A 26 26.59 -0.52 -2.19
C GLY A 26 25.36 -0.46 -1.28
N GLY A 27 24.73 0.69 -1.22
CA GLY A 27 23.48 0.88 -0.50
C GLY A 27 22.24 0.43 -1.30
N SER A 28 21.16 1.17 -1.17
CA SER A 28 19.93 0.94 -1.93
C SER A 28 19.39 2.24 -2.52
N LEU A 29 18.65 2.13 -3.61
CA LEU A 29 17.87 3.21 -4.20
C LEU A 29 16.41 2.96 -3.90
N THR A 30 15.82 3.82 -3.08
CA THR A 30 14.39 3.84 -2.78
C THR A 30 13.72 4.97 -3.53
N ILE A 31 12.61 4.68 -4.22
CA ILE A 31 11.84 5.68 -4.94
C ILE A 31 10.43 5.71 -4.37
N ILE A 32 10.01 6.89 -3.92
CA ILE A 32 8.63 7.14 -3.46
C ILE A 32 7.96 8.01 -4.52
N ALA A 33 6.88 7.48 -5.10
CA ALA A 33 6.08 8.18 -6.10
C ALA A 33 4.65 8.33 -5.61
N THR A 34 4.03 9.46 -5.93
CA THR A 34 2.61 9.72 -5.67
C THR A 34 1.84 9.67 -6.98
N ALA A 35 0.64 9.10 -6.93
CA ALA A 35 -0.30 9.08 -8.04
C ALA A 35 -1.69 9.47 -7.55
N LEU A 36 -2.45 10.15 -8.41
CA LEU A 36 -3.84 10.50 -8.11
C LEU A 36 -4.77 9.35 -8.50
N ILE A 37 -5.77 9.12 -7.66
CA ILE A 37 -6.86 8.18 -7.90
C ILE A 37 -8.22 8.88 -7.69
N ASP A 38 -9.29 8.31 -8.25
CA ASP A 38 -10.66 8.80 -8.10
C ASP A 38 -10.85 10.27 -8.52
N THR A 39 -10.15 10.70 -9.55
CA THR A 39 -10.22 12.07 -10.09
C THR A 39 -11.24 12.21 -11.22
N GLY A 40 -11.77 11.09 -11.72
CA GLY A 40 -12.57 11.05 -12.96
C GLY A 40 -11.73 11.16 -14.24
N SER A 41 -10.41 11.31 -14.14
CA SER A 41 -9.49 11.36 -15.27
C SER A 41 -9.02 9.95 -15.65
N LYS A 42 -9.28 9.56 -16.91
CA LYS A 42 -8.77 8.29 -17.45
C LYS A 42 -7.25 8.24 -17.51
N MET A 43 -6.60 9.39 -17.68
CA MET A 43 -5.14 9.49 -17.69
C MET A 43 -4.58 9.17 -16.30
N ASP A 44 -5.17 9.69 -15.23
CA ASP A 44 -4.74 9.41 -13.85
C ASP A 44 -4.90 7.93 -13.52
N GLU A 45 -5.99 7.30 -13.96
CA GLU A 45 -6.20 5.85 -13.81
C GLU A 45 -5.11 5.04 -14.53
N VAL A 46 -4.77 5.41 -15.78
CA VAL A 46 -3.71 4.74 -16.55
C VAL A 46 -2.36 4.90 -15.86
N ILE A 47 -2.01 6.10 -15.39
CA ILE A 47 -0.76 6.35 -14.66
C ILE A 47 -0.69 5.48 -13.41
N PHE A 48 -1.75 5.44 -12.62
CA PHE A 48 -1.82 4.63 -11.42
C PHE A 48 -1.62 3.13 -11.71
N GLU A 49 -2.33 2.57 -12.68
CA GLU A 49 -2.21 1.16 -13.06
C GLU A 49 -0.81 0.81 -13.59
N GLU A 50 -0.20 1.69 -14.36
CA GLU A 50 1.17 1.50 -14.85
C GLU A 50 2.21 1.51 -13.71
N PHE A 51 2.09 2.41 -12.75
CA PHE A 51 2.96 2.43 -11.58
C PHE A 51 2.70 1.27 -10.61
N LYS A 52 1.44 0.87 -10.46
CA LYS A 52 1.05 -0.29 -9.66
C LYS A 52 1.71 -1.58 -10.16
N GLY A 53 1.82 -1.75 -11.47
CA GLY A 53 2.51 -2.90 -12.06
C GLY A 53 4.02 -2.91 -11.83
N THR A 54 4.63 -1.77 -11.55
CA THR A 54 6.09 -1.59 -11.40
C THR A 54 6.54 -1.51 -9.94
N GLY A 55 5.74 -0.88 -9.08
CA GLY A 55 6.07 -0.70 -7.67
C GLY A 55 6.01 -1.99 -6.85
N ASN A 56 6.75 -2.03 -5.75
CA ASN A 56 6.77 -3.15 -4.82
C ASN A 56 6.03 -2.89 -3.50
N MET A 57 5.53 -1.68 -3.32
CA MET A 57 4.67 -1.29 -2.20
C MET A 57 3.64 -0.27 -2.70
N GLU A 58 2.42 -0.41 -2.22
CA GLU A 58 1.31 0.47 -2.55
C GLU A 58 0.59 0.88 -1.26
N LEU A 59 0.50 2.17 -1.03
CA LEU A 59 -0.29 2.77 0.06
C LEU A 59 -1.43 3.55 -0.56
N GLN A 60 -2.66 3.07 -0.40
CA GLN A 60 -3.86 3.75 -0.88
C GLN A 60 -4.51 4.57 0.22
N LEU A 61 -4.83 5.82 -0.08
CA LEU A 61 -5.67 6.68 0.74
C LEU A 61 -7.13 6.58 0.26
N ASP A 62 -8.06 6.76 1.18
CA ASP A 62 -9.50 6.68 0.88
C ASP A 62 -10.20 7.98 1.30
N ARG A 63 -10.88 8.60 0.33
CA ARG A 63 -11.60 9.85 0.56
C ARG A 63 -12.76 9.70 1.55
N ASN A 64 -13.40 8.55 1.58
CA ASN A 64 -14.50 8.30 2.51
C ASN A 64 -14.03 8.32 3.97
N LEU A 65 -12.84 7.82 4.24
CA LEU A 65 -12.22 7.93 5.57
C LEU A 65 -11.95 9.39 5.94
N SER A 66 -11.35 10.14 5.03
CA SER A 66 -11.08 11.58 5.20
C SER A 66 -12.36 12.38 5.43
N ASN A 67 -13.42 12.11 4.67
CA ASN A 67 -14.72 12.76 4.82
C ASN A 67 -15.35 12.51 6.20
N LYS A 68 -15.10 11.35 6.78
CA LYS A 68 -15.52 11.01 8.14
C LYS A 68 -14.53 11.44 9.22
N ARG A 69 -13.47 12.16 8.85
CA ARG A 69 -12.39 12.61 9.73
C ARG A 69 -11.67 11.48 10.45
N ILE A 70 -11.57 10.33 9.80
CA ILE A 70 -10.78 9.19 10.25
C ILE A 70 -9.38 9.35 9.64
N PHE A 71 -8.40 9.57 10.50
CA PHE A 71 -7.00 9.78 10.09
C PHE A 71 -6.07 8.84 10.88
N PRO A 72 -5.01 8.35 10.21
CA PRO A 72 -4.69 8.51 8.79
C PRO A 72 -5.74 7.84 7.89
N ALA A 73 -6.09 8.49 6.77
CA ALA A 73 -7.16 8.03 5.87
C ALA A 73 -6.65 6.91 4.94
N VAL A 74 -6.08 5.86 5.51
CA VAL A 74 -5.46 4.74 4.79
C VAL A 74 -6.47 3.62 4.58
N ASN A 75 -6.63 3.21 3.33
CA ASN A 75 -7.33 1.99 3.00
C ASN A 75 -6.41 0.79 3.22
N ILE A 76 -6.50 0.18 4.40
CA ILE A 76 -5.60 -0.90 4.82
C ILE A 76 -5.74 -2.13 3.94
N THR A 77 -6.95 -2.47 3.56
CA THR A 77 -7.22 -3.68 2.75
C THR A 77 -6.74 -3.55 1.31
N ALA A 78 -6.78 -2.34 0.76
CA ALA A 78 -6.28 -2.04 -0.58
C ALA A 78 -4.77 -1.78 -0.64
N SER A 79 -4.15 -1.49 0.51
CA SER A 79 -2.71 -1.27 0.61
C SER A 79 -1.97 -2.60 0.76
N SER A 80 -0.81 -2.72 0.12
CA SER A 80 -0.03 -3.96 0.16
C SER A 80 1.44 -3.73 -0.10
N THR A 81 2.25 -4.67 0.37
CA THR A 81 3.68 -4.78 0.07
C THR A 81 3.94 -6.12 -0.61
N ARG A 82 4.60 -6.10 -1.77
CA ARG A 82 5.07 -7.34 -2.39
C ARG A 82 6.23 -7.90 -1.59
N ARG A 83 6.31 -9.21 -1.52
CA ARG A 83 7.40 -9.90 -0.85
C ARG A 83 7.67 -9.39 0.56
N ASP A 84 6.60 -9.20 1.34
CA ASP A 84 6.68 -8.91 2.78
C ASP A 84 7.42 -10.02 3.56
N ASP A 85 7.46 -11.23 3.02
CA ASP A 85 8.27 -12.34 3.50
C ASP A 85 9.77 -12.06 3.55
N LEU A 86 10.28 -11.14 2.73
CA LEU A 86 11.67 -10.68 2.76
C LEU A 86 11.95 -9.62 3.83
N LEU A 87 10.92 -9.00 4.36
CA LEU A 87 11.01 -7.86 5.29
C LEU A 87 10.67 -8.24 6.72
N LEU A 88 9.87 -9.27 6.91
CA LEU A 88 9.35 -9.70 8.20
C LEU A 88 9.88 -11.08 8.55
N ASP A 89 10.13 -11.31 9.84
CA ASP A 89 10.37 -12.67 10.34
C ASP A 89 9.10 -13.54 10.22
N LYS A 90 9.27 -14.84 10.29
CA LYS A 90 8.17 -15.78 10.09
C LYS A 90 7.01 -15.57 11.07
N THR A 91 7.29 -15.31 12.32
CA THR A 91 6.26 -15.12 13.36
C THR A 91 5.44 -13.87 13.08
N THR A 92 6.09 -12.76 12.74
CA THR A 92 5.44 -11.51 12.37
C THR A 92 4.63 -11.68 11.09
N LEU A 93 5.19 -12.36 10.09
CA LEU A 93 4.52 -12.62 8.82
C LEU A 93 3.22 -13.43 9.02
N ASP A 94 3.27 -14.50 9.81
CA ASP A 94 2.11 -15.33 10.13
C ASP A 94 1.00 -14.52 10.83
N ARG A 95 1.37 -13.65 11.77
CA ARG A 95 0.43 -12.75 12.45
C ARG A 95 -0.16 -11.69 11.53
N MET A 96 0.65 -11.11 10.65
CA MET A 96 0.19 -10.17 9.62
C MET A 96 -0.80 -10.84 8.66
N TRP A 97 -0.58 -12.10 8.31
CA TRP A 97 -1.51 -12.85 7.48
C TRP A 97 -2.86 -13.07 8.18
N ILE A 98 -2.84 -13.40 9.48
CA ILE A 98 -4.08 -13.52 10.29
C ILE A 98 -4.83 -12.18 10.33
N LEU A 99 -4.12 -11.09 10.59
CA LEU A 99 -4.70 -9.75 10.58
C LEU A 99 -5.35 -9.41 9.24
N ARG A 100 -4.63 -9.63 8.13
CA ARG A 100 -5.16 -9.37 6.78
C ARG A 100 -6.39 -10.21 6.48
N LYS A 101 -6.38 -11.47 6.87
CA LYS A 101 -7.54 -12.35 6.70
C LYS A 101 -8.74 -11.85 7.52
N TYR A 102 -8.51 -11.39 8.73
CA TYR A 102 -9.56 -10.83 9.57
C TYR A 102 -10.17 -9.55 8.99
N LEU A 103 -9.34 -8.69 8.40
CA LEU A 103 -9.76 -7.43 7.80
C LEU A 103 -10.41 -7.60 6.41
N ALA A 104 -10.23 -8.74 5.74
CA ALA A 104 -10.60 -8.93 4.34
C ALA A 104 -12.09 -8.73 4.05
N ASP A 105 -12.96 -9.08 5.00
CA ASP A 105 -14.42 -8.94 4.88
C ASP A 105 -14.96 -7.60 5.40
N MET A 106 -14.07 -6.73 5.89
CA MET A 106 -14.43 -5.41 6.39
C MET A 106 -14.39 -4.37 5.27
N ASN A 107 -15.30 -3.38 5.34
CA ASN A 107 -15.15 -2.19 4.53
C ASN A 107 -13.96 -1.32 5.03
N PRO A 108 -13.45 -0.35 4.24
CA PRO A 108 -12.30 0.44 4.63
C PRO A 108 -12.45 1.19 5.96
N ILE A 109 -13.66 1.64 6.28
CA ILE A 109 -13.95 2.37 7.52
C ILE A 109 -13.84 1.44 8.72
N GLU A 110 -14.52 0.30 8.67
CA GLU A 110 -14.47 -0.72 9.73
C GLU A 110 -13.05 -1.23 9.96
N ALA A 111 -12.31 -1.50 8.88
CA ALA A 111 -10.93 -1.97 8.97
C ALA A 111 -10.03 -0.93 9.66
N MET A 112 -10.16 0.34 9.29
CA MET A 112 -9.35 1.41 9.87
C MET A 112 -9.70 1.68 11.32
N ASP A 113 -10.99 1.70 11.66
CA ASP A 113 -11.46 1.88 13.05
C ASP A 113 -10.97 0.73 13.94
N PHE A 114 -11.06 -0.50 13.45
CA PHE A 114 -10.55 -1.66 14.18
C PHE A 114 -9.06 -1.57 14.44
N VAL A 115 -8.26 -1.32 13.42
CA VAL A 115 -6.80 -1.24 13.56
C VAL A 115 -6.39 -0.08 14.45
N LYS A 116 -7.02 1.08 14.28
CA LYS A 116 -6.74 2.28 15.09
C LYS A 116 -7.06 2.03 16.58
N ASP A 117 -8.23 1.51 16.89
CA ASP A 117 -8.63 1.19 18.28
C ASP A 117 -7.65 0.23 18.93
N ARG A 118 -7.18 -0.78 18.21
CA ARG A 118 -6.20 -1.74 18.73
C ARG A 118 -4.80 -1.13 18.91
N LEU A 119 -4.35 -0.31 17.96
CA LEU A 119 -3.07 0.38 18.06
C LEU A 119 -3.03 1.37 19.24
N GLU A 120 -4.14 2.06 19.51
CA GLU A 120 -4.25 2.97 20.66
C GLU A 120 -4.21 2.25 22.02
N LYS A 121 -4.56 0.98 22.06
CA LYS A 121 -4.59 0.14 23.27
C LYS A 121 -3.33 -0.70 23.47
N THR A 122 -2.39 -0.64 22.55
CA THR A 122 -1.14 -1.40 22.57
C THR A 122 0.07 -0.48 22.56
N ARG A 123 1.19 -0.93 23.13
CA ARG A 123 2.41 -0.12 23.23
C ARG A 123 3.21 -0.07 21.95
N ASP A 124 3.16 -1.16 21.21
CA ASP A 124 3.95 -1.34 19.98
C ASP A 124 3.28 -2.34 19.04
N ASN A 125 3.87 -2.51 17.86
CA ASN A 125 3.34 -3.41 16.84
C ASN A 125 3.39 -4.89 17.27
N ASP A 126 4.37 -5.28 18.05
CA ASP A 126 4.49 -6.67 18.51
C ASP A 126 3.35 -7.03 19.44
N GLU A 127 3.04 -6.16 20.42
CA GLU A 127 1.90 -6.33 21.31
C GLU A 127 0.56 -6.32 20.54
N PHE A 128 0.42 -5.42 19.57
CA PHE A 128 -0.75 -5.38 18.68
C PHE A 128 -0.94 -6.71 17.93
N LEU A 129 0.10 -7.21 17.29
CA LEU A 129 0.03 -8.46 16.55
C LEU A 129 -0.17 -9.68 17.43
N MET A 130 0.37 -9.67 18.66
CA MET A 130 0.12 -10.72 19.66
C MET A 130 -1.36 -10.76 20.07
N SER A 131 -2.02 -9.61 20.19
CA SER A 131 -3.42 -9.52 20.58
C SER A 131 -4.39 -10.11 19.54
N MET A 132 -3.93 -10.37 18.32
CA MET A 132 -4.74 -10.99 17.27
C MET A 132 -4.92 -12.51 17.49
N ASN A 133 -4.13 -13.13 18.34
CA ASN A 133 -4.17 -14.57 18.62
C ASN A 133 -4.93 -14.93 19.92
N SER A 134 -5.54 -13.97 20.56
CA SER A 134 -6.30 -14.15 21.80
C SER A 134 -7.81 -14.16 21.57
#